data_3054e8ea9be37af096f14fbcb5be0204
#
_entry.id   3054e8ea9be37af096f14fbcb5be0204
#
_cell.length_a   1.000
_cell.length_b   1.000
_cell.length_c   1.000
_cell.angle_alpha   90.00
_cell.angle_beta   90.00
_cell.angle_gamma   90.00
#
_symmetry.space_group_name_H-M   'P 1'
#
loop_
_entity.id
_entity.type
_entity.pdbx_description
1 polymer ?
#
loop_
_entity_poly.entity_id
_entity_poly.type
_entity_poly.pdbx_seq_one_letter_code
_entity_poly.pdbx_strand_id
1 'polypeptide(L)'
;METTQAAEEFLHRTDLSFTPRKRWPKGSLPVFGLNGSTLPNRQANNGMALCLWGDSGWGSLVRDGKYLDGYFADELVGACVRMIEGRDLQPAPTWVTCMASLRHPALVPNFAERLADALGLPFHPVISQTQERPEQKTMENSSFQAGNLDGSLTITTETLRQGPVLLVDDVVDSGWTMTVAAWLLRHHGSGVVWPLALAQAGHTQ
;
A
#
# COMPACT_ATOMS: atom_id res chain seq x y z
N MET A 1 26.75 25.78 -0.10
CA MET A 1 26.18 24.84 0.86
C MET A 1 24.65 24.94 0.96
N GLU A 2 24.04 26.15 1.00
CA GLU A 2 22.57 26.31 1.02
C GLU A 2 21.82 25.73 -0.21
N THR A 3 22.42 25.83 -1.40
CA THR A 3 21.83 25.30 -2.64
C THR A 3 21.78 23.77 -2.70
N THR A 4 22.72 23.06 -2.09
CA THR A 4 22.77 21.59 -2.05
C THR A 4 21.71 21.06 -1.07
N GLN A 5 21.57 21.69 0.09
CA GLN A 5 20.58 21.33 1.09
C GLN A 5 19.14 21.59 0.62
N ALA A 6 18.90 22.73 -0.08
CA ALA A 6 17.61 23.03 -0.68
C ALA A 6 17.24 22.05 -1.82
N ALA A 7 18.23 21.57 -2.59
CA ALA A 7 18.03 20.58 -3.63
C ALA A 7 17.72 19.19 -3.03
N GLU A 8 18.41 18.79 -1.97
CA GLU A 8 18.11 17.55 -1.22
C GLU A 8 16.73 17.61 -0.59
N GLU A 9 16.35 18.71 0.06
CA GLU A 9 15.01 18.92 0.59
C GLU A 9 13.93 18.86 -0.50
N PHE A 10 14.21 19.38 -1.69
CA PHE A 10 13.28 19.33 -2.82
C PHE A 10 13.11 17.90 -3.35
N LEU A 11 14.20 17.15 -3.50
CA LEU A 11 14.16 15.74 -3.93
C LEU A 11 13.44 14.83 -2.93
N HIS A 12 13.43 15.19 -1.65
CA HIS A 12 12.76 14.45 -0.58
C HIS A 12 11.34 14.94 -0.26
N ARG A 13 10.79 15.89 -1.01
CA ARG A 13 9.44 16.46 -0.80
C ARG A 13 8.34 15.79 -1.62
N THR A 14 8.59 14.69 -2.27
CA THR A 14 7.57 14.03 -3.08
C THR A 14 6.53 13.35 -2.19
N ASP A 15 5.37 13.95 -2.08
CA ASP A 15 4.17 13.42 -1.45
C ASP A 15 3.11 13.25 -2.53
N LEU A 16 2.92 12.02 -2.99
CA LEU A 16 2.03 11.68 -4.09
C LEU A 16 0.71 11.14 -3.58
N SER A 17 -0.35 11.34 -4.36
CA SER A 17 -1.65 10.74 -4.09
C SER A 17 -2.05 9.82 -5.23
N PHE A 18 -2.63 8.67 -4.90
CA PHE A 18 -3.21 7.78 -5.88
C PHE A 18 -4.66 7.41 -5.51
N THR A 19 -5.47 7.16 -6.53
CA THR A 19 -6.87 6.82 -6.32
C THR A 19 -7.06 5.32 -6.51
N PRO A 20 -7.52 4.58 -5.47
CA PRO A 20 -7.91 3.19 -5.61
C PRO A 20 -9.03 3.00 -6.64
N ARG A 21 -9.12 1.82 -7.22
CA ARG A 21 -10.12 1.52 -8.23
C ARG A 21 -11.52 1.47 -7.60
N LYS A 22 -12.51 2.05 -8.29
CA LYS A 22 -13.91 2.13 -7.81
C LYS A 22 -14.85 1.16 -8.52
N ARG A 23 -14.37 0.46 -9.55
CA ARG A 23 -15.16 -0.49 -10.35
C ARG A 23 -14.35 -1.75 -10.60
N TRP A 24 -15.02 -2.88 -10.43
CA TRP A 24 -14.46 -4.19 -10.72
C TRP A 24 -14.61 -4.50 -12.20
N PRO A 25 -13.58 -4.99 -12.89
CA PRO A 25 -13.72 -5.45 -14.26
C PRO A 25 -14.68 -6.64 -14.31
N LYS A 26 -15.52 -6.67 -15.35
CA LYS A 26 -16.56 -7.71 -15.47
C LYS A 26 -15.94 -9.11 -15.51
N GLY A 27 -16.39 -9.97 -14.60
CA GLY A 27 -15.98 -11.39 -14.55
C GLY A 27 -14.55 -11.65 -14.10
N SER A 28 -13.83 -10.64 -13.60
CA SER A 28 -12.41 -10.81 -13.22
C SER A 28 -12.22 -11.35 -11.79
N LEU A 29 -13.21 -11.25 -10.91
CA LEU A 29 -13.12 -11.60 -9.49
C LEU A 29 -14.27 -12.51 -9.05
N PRO A 30 -14.49 -13.67 -9.70
CA PRO A 30 -15.60 -14.58 -9.38
C PRO A 30 -15.48 -15.22 -8.01
N VAL A 31 -14.27 -15.52 -7.51
CA VAL A 31 -14.07 -16.11 -6.16
C VAL A 31 -14.51 -15.15 -5.07
N PHE A 32 -14.21 -13.86 -5.21
CA PHE A 32 -14.70 -12.83 -4.29
C PHE A 32 -16.16 -12.41 -4.56
N GLY A 33 -16.78 -12.87 -5.65
CA GLY A 33 -18.13 -12.48 -6.06
C GLY A 33 -18.24 -11.01 -6.46
N LEU A 34 -17.14 -10.38 -6.89
CA LEU A 34 -17.06 -8.94 -7.15
C LEU A 34 -17.36 -8.61 -8.60
N ASN A 35 -18.30 -7.69 -8.79
CA ASN A 35 -18.73 -7.22 -10.09
C ASN A 35 -19.28 -5.79 -10.01
N GLY A 36 -19.12 -5.02 -11.08
CA GLY A 36 -19.65 -3.65 -11.16
C GLY A 36 -18.94 -2.65 -10.26
N SER A 37 -19.65 -1.73 -9.64
CA SER A 37 -19.09 -0.70 -8.78
C SER A 37 -18.91 -1.19 -7.35
N THR A 38 -17.80 -0.85 -6.72
CA THR A 38 -17.60 -1.09 -5.29
C THR A 38 -18.54 -0.19 -4.49
N LEU A 39 -19.23 -0.79 -3.52
CA LEU A 39 -20.08 -0.02 -2.60
C LEU A 39 -19.24 1.05 -1.88
N PRO A 40 -19.74 2.28 -1.68
CA PRO A 40 -18.96 3.36 -1.05
C PRO A 40 -18.39 2.98 0.32
N ASN A 41 -19.12 2.24 1.13
CA ASN A 41 -18.68 1.75 2.43
C ASN A 41 -17.66 0.60 2.35
N ARG A 42 -17.29 0.15 1.17
CA ARG A 42 -16.27 -0.88 0.89
C ARG A 42 -15.07 -0.36 0.08
N GLN A 43 -15.08 0.93 -0.28
CA GLN A 43 -13.97 1.57 -0.98
C GLN A 43 -12.88 1.98 0.02
N ALA A 44 -11.61 1.97 -0.45
CA ALA A 44 -10.55 2.67 0.24
C ALA A 44 -10.65 4.19 0.01
N ASN A 45 -10.08 4.95 0.90
CA ASN A 45 -9.80 6.36 0.67
C ASN A 45 -8.68 6.54 -0.37
N ASN A 46 -8.45 7.77 -0.82
CA ASN A 46 -7.29 8.06 -1.65
C ASN A 46 -6.02 7.64 -0.89
N GLY A 47 -5.16 6.95 -1.60
CA GLY A 47 -3.89 6.50 -1.07
C GLY A 47 -2.82 7.56 -1.17
N MET A 48 -1.72 7.35 -0.46
CA MET A 48 -0.52 8.18 -0.46
C MET A 48 0.71 7.35 -0.79
N ALA A 49 1.63 7.94 -1.55
CA ALA A 49 2.93 7.34 -1.82
C ALA A 49 4.02 8.38 -1.54
N LEU A 50 5.12 7.92 -0.94
CA LEU A 50 6.20 8.80 -0.54
C LEU A 50 6.94 9.37 -1.76
N CYS A 51 7.14 8.56 -2.81
CA CYS A 51 7.93 8.93 -3.96
C CYS A 51 7.50 8.23 -5.26
N LEU A 52 8.12 8.61 -6.37
CA LEU A 52 8.11 7.81 -7.60
C LEU A 52 9.15 6.69 -7.50
N TRP A 53 8.81 5.52 -8.03
CA TRP A 53 9.73 4.40 -8.11
C TRP A 53 10.98 4.75 -8.90
N GLY A 54 12.15 4.62 -8.27
CA GLY A 54 13.45 4.82 -8.91
C GLY A 54 13.84 6.28 -9.11
N ASP A 55 13.12 7.26 -8.53
CA ASP A 55 13.61 8.63 -8.48
C ASP A 55 14.92 8.72 -7.68
N SER A 56 15.67 9.81 -7.85
CA SER A 56 16.98 10.02 -7.23
C SER A 56 16.91 10.39 -5.74
N GLY A 57 15.70 10.55 -5.18
CA GLY A 57 15.49 10.80 -3.77
C GLY A 57 15.11 9.52 -3.02
N TRP A 58 13.93 9.50 -2.43
CA TRP A 58 13.41 8.34 -1.70
C TRP A 58 13.28 7.08 -2.56
N GLY A 59 13.03 7.23 -3.88
CA GLY A 59 12.83 6.09 -4.77
C GLY A 59 14.07 5.22 -4.93
N SER A 60 15.28 5.77 -4.83
CA SER A 60 16.51 5.00 -4.82
C SER A 60 16.63 4.16 -3.54
N LEU A 61 16.33 4.73 -2.37
CA LEU A 61 16.33 4.01 -1.10
C LEU A 61 15.27 2.89 -1.05
N VAL A 62 14.08 3.13 -1.62
CA VAL A 62 13.04 2.10 -1.71
C VAL A 62 13.50 0.95 -2.62
N ARG A 63 14.09 1.27 -3.79
CA ARG A 63 14.61 0.27 -4.71
C ARG A 63 15.72 -0.57 -4.08
N ASP A 64 16.69 0.09 -3.47
CA ASP A 64 17.85 -0.57 -2.87
C ASP A 64 17.43 -1.43 -1.67
N GLY A 65 16.54 -0.92 -0.81
CA GLY A 65 15.95 -1.69 0.28
C GLY A 65 15.22 -2.95 -0.21
N LYS A 66 14.52 -2.86 -1.35
CA LYS A 66 13.77 -4.00 -1.90
C LYS A 66 14.65 -5.05 -2.56
N TYR A 67 15.68 -4.65 -3.30
CA TYR A 67 16.44 -5.56 -4.16
C TYR A 67 17.86 -5.87 -3.69
N LEU A 68 18.44 -5.02 -2.83
CA LEU A 68 19.81 -5.18 -2.36
C LEU A 68 19.87 -5.54 -0.87
N ASP A 69 19.20 -4.74 -0.02
CA ASP A 69 19.39 -4.81 1.43
C ASP A 69 18.43 -5.79 2.10
N GLY A 70 17.26 -6.05 1.49
CA GLY A 70 16.18 -6.82 2.12
C GLY A 70 15.56 -6.10 3.35
N TYR A 71 15.75 -4.79 3.43
CA TYR A 71 15.34 -3.94 4.55
C TYR A 71 15.11 -2.51 4.08
N PHE A 72 14.01 -1.90 4.48
CA PHE A 72 13.75 -0.48 4.22
C PHE A 72 14.35 0.38 5.32
N ALA A 73 15.18 1.36 4.95
CA ALA A 73 15.91 2.23 5.86
C ALA A 73 14.98 3.03 6.80
N ASP A 74 15.47 3.39 7.99
CA ASP A 74 14.71 4.13 9.01
C ASP A 74 14.35 5.54 8.56
N GLU A 75 15.12 6.12 7.66
CA GLU A 75 14.83 7.40 7.02
C GLU A 75 13.48 7.39 6.29
N LEU A 76 13.11 6.26 5.68
CA LEU A 76 11.81 6.07 5.03
C LEU A 76 10.67 6.02 6.05
N VAL A 77 10.90 5.44 7.24
CA VAL A 77 9.93 5.47 8.34
C VAL A 77 9.66 6.91 8.75
N GLY A 78 10.71 7.68 9.05
CA GLY A 78 10.60 9.08 9.43
C GLY A 78 9.93 9.95 8.36
N ALA A 79 10.21 9.68 7.07
CA ALA A 79 9.58 10.37 5.96
C ALA A 79 8.07 10.06 5.87
N CYS A 80 7.68 8.79 6.04
CA CYS A 80 6.26 8.40 6.05
C CYS A 80 5.51 8.98 7.24
N VAL A 81 6.12 9.04 8.44
CA VAL A 81 5.51 9.71 9.61
C VAL A 81 5.20 11.18 9.27
N ARG A 82 6.19 11.93 8.78
CA ARG A 82 5.98 13.34 8.40
C ARG A 82 4.91 13.50 7.32
N MET A 83 4.86 12.61 6.34
CA MET A 83 3.84 12.62 5.29
C MET A 83 2.43 12.38 5.86
N ILE A 84 2.28 11.45 6.79
CA ILE A 84 0.99 11.14 7.43
C ILE A 84 0.54 12.30 8.32
N GLU A 85 1.44 12.83 9.16
CA GLU A 85 1.16 13.97 10.05
C GLU A 85 0.83 15.26 9.29
N GLY A 86 1.42 15.46 8.12
CA GLY A 86 1.12 16.59 7.23
C GLY A 86 -0.25 16.50 6.54
N ARG A 87 -0.94 15.36 6.66
CA ARG A 87 -2.27 15.16 6.06
C ARG A 87 -3.35 15.08 7.15
N ASP A 88 -4.45 15.76 6.92
CA ASP A 88 -5.64 15.66 7.79
C ASP A 88 -6.44 14.39 7.44
N LEU A 89 -5.97 13.23 7.93
CA LEU A 89 -6.65 11.95 7.74
C LEU A 89 -7.86 11.85 8.68
N GLN A 90 -9.07 12.05 8.16
CA GLN A 90 -10.31 11.98 8.94
C GLN A 90 -11.21 10.83 8.47
N PRO A 91 -11.58 9.90 9.34
CA PRO A 91 -11.06 9.67 10.69
C PRO A 91 -9.61 9.17 10.68
N ALA A 92 -8.81 9.56 11.66
CA ALA A 92 -7.41 9.15 11.77
C ALA A 92 -7.28 7.62 11.92
N PRO A 93 -6.25 6.99 11.36
CA PRO A 93 -5.99 5.56 11.55
C PRO A 93 -5.75 5.24 13.03
N THR A 94 -6.27 4.10 13.48
CA THR A 94 -6.16 3.61 14.86
C THR A 94 -5.35 2.33 14.98
N TRP A 95 -4.93 1.77 13.86
CA TRP A 95 -4.07 0.61 13.76
C TRP A 95 -3.45 0.52 12.36
N VAL A 96 -2.41 -0.30 12.24
CA VAL A 96 -1.65 -0.51 11.00
C VAL A 96 -1.71 -1.98 10.60
N THR A 97 -1.83 -2.22 9.31
CA THR A 97 -1.62 -3.52 8.67
C THR A 97 -0.83 -3.35 7.39
N CYS A 98 -0.38 -4.44 6.80
CA CYS A 98 0.41 -4.38 5.58
C CYS A 98 0.07 -5.49 4.59
N MET A 99 0.50 -5.29 3.36
CA MET A 99 0.62 -6.36 2.39
C MET A 99 1.84 -7.23 2.75
N ALA A 100 1.68 -8.55 2.61
CA ALA A 100 2.79 -9.48 2.72
C ALA A 100 3.06 -10.11 1.34
N SER A 101 4.32 -10.21 0.96
CA SER A 101 4.76 -10.88 -0.26
C SER A 101 5.27 -12.28 0.08
N LEU A 102 4.95 -13.28 -0.74
CA LEU A 102 5.52 -14.62 -0.59
C LEU A 102 7.03 -14.65 -0.88
N ARG A 103 7.51 -13.75 -1.75
CA ARG A 103 8.94 -13.65 -2.10
C ARG A 103 9.78 -12.95 -1.03
N HIS A 104 9.21 -11.94 -0.38
CA HIS A 104 9.87 -11.14 0.65
C HIS A 104 8.94 -10.98 1.87
N PRO A 105 8.66 -12.09 2.60
CA PRO A 105 7.58 -12.12 3.60
C PRO A 105 7.83 -11.21 4.81
N ALA A 106 9.08 -10.86 5.09
CA ALA A 106 9.42 -10.00 6.22
C ALA A 106 9.61 -8.52 5.85
N LEU A 107 9.79 -8.18 4.57
CA LEU A 107 10.23 -6.86 4.13
C LEU A 107 9.22 -5.76 4.47
N VAL A 108 8.01 -5.88 3.95
CA VAL A 108 6.93 -4.89 4.19
C VAL A 108 6.41 -4.99 5.64
N PRO A 109 6.20 -6.19 6.23
CA PRO A 109 5.81 -6.29 7.63
C PRO A 109 6.79 -5.63 8.60
N ASN A 110 8.10 -5.83 8.44
CA ASN A 110 9.11 -5.18 9.27
C ASN A 110 9.04 -3.65 9.18
N PHE A 111 8.90 -3.11 7.97
CA PHE A 111 8.74 -1.68 7.77
C PHE A 111 7.45 -1.16 8.41
N ALA A 112 6.32 -1.84 8.18
CA ALA A 112 5.01 -1.44 8.69
C ALA A 112 4.94 -1.47 10.23
N GLU A 113 5.61 -2.43 10.87
CA GLU A 113 5.72 -2.51 12.32
C GLU A 113 6.48 -1.30 12.89
N ARG A 114 7.67 -0.98 12.33
CA ARG A 114 8.43 0.21 12.75
C ARG A 114 7.67 1.51 12.48
N LEU A 115 6.93 1.60 11.39
CA LEU A 115 6.07 2.75 11.12
C LEU A 115 4.93 2.85 12.14
N ALA A 116 4.31 1.74 12.50
CA ALA A 116 3.27 1.69 13.52
C ALA A 116 3.80 2.14 14.89
N ASP A 117 4.96 1.63 15.29
CA ASP A 117 5.64 2.04 16.53
C ASP A 117 5.93 3.54 16.55
N ALA A 118 6.45 4.09 15.46
CA ALA A 118 6.73 5.51 15.33
C ALA A 118 5.47 6.39 15.39
N LEU A 119 4.32 5.87 14.93
CA LEU A 119 3.02 6.53 15.00
C LEU A 119 2.28 6.28 16.33
N GLY A 120 2.81 5.43 17.21
CA GLY A 120 2.13 5.01 18.46
C GLY A 120 0.87 4.18 18.21
N LEU A 121 0.80 3.44 17.10
CA LEU A 121 -0.34 2.63 16.71
C LEU A 121 -0.02 1.14 16.82
N PRO A 122 -1.00 0.27 17.17
CA PRO A 122 -0.79 -1.16 17.15
C PRO A 122 -0.66 -1.70 15.71
N PHE A 123 0.28 -2.62 15.51
CA PHE A 123 0.49 -3.34 14.25
C PHE A 123 -0.17 -4.71 14.28
N HIS A 124 -0.97 -5.03 13.26
CA HIS A 124 -1.63 -6.31 13.08
C HIS A 124 -1.51 -6.78 11.62
N PRO A 125 -0.59 -7.69 11.29
CA PRO A 125 -0.42 -8.23 9.94
C PRO A 125 -1.50 -9.26 9.62
N VAL A 126 -2.69 -8.78 9.25
CA VAL A 126 -3.89 -9.63 9.07
C VAL A 126 -4.14 -10.05 7.63
N ILE A 127 -3.36 -9.56 6.67
CA ILE A 127 -3.50 -9.92 5.25
C ILE A 127 -2.42 -10.93 4.89
N SER A 128 -2.82 -12.04 4.31
CA SER A 128 -1.91 -13.06 3.78
C SER A 128 -2.16 -13.27 2.29
N GLN A 129 -1.08 -13.51 1.56
CA GLN A 129 -1.13 -13.97 0.17
C GLN A 129 -1.09 -15.49 0.15
N THR A 130 -2.09 -16.12 -0.49
CA THR A 130 -2.27 -17.58 -0.47
C THR A 130 -1.57 -18.31 -1.61
N GLN A 131 -1.23 -17.60 -2.70
CA GLN A 131 -0.61 -18.18 -3.89
C GLN A 131 0.40 -17.21 -4.51
N GLU A 132 1.54 -17.74 -4.98
CA GLU A 132 2.40 -16.99 -5.89
C GLU A 132 1.68 -16.77 -7.22
N ARG A 133 1.71 -15.53 -7.69
CA ARG A 133 1.14 -15.16 -8.97
C ARG A 133 2.16 -14.40 -9.81
N PRO A 134 2.06 -14.46 -11.15
CA PRO A 134 2.93 -13.65 -12.02
C PRO A 134 2.87 -12.16 -11.63
N GLU A 135 3.99 -11.47 -11.78
CA GLU A 135 4.03 -10.03 -11.51
C GLU A 135 3.02 -9.30 -12.39
N GLN A 136 2.27 -8.37 -11.80
CA GLN A 136 1.26 -7.57 -12.52
C GLN A 136 1.85 -6.78 -13.69
N LYS A 137 3.15 -6.47 -13.64
CA LYS A 137 3.89 -5.78 -14.72
C LYS A 137 3.87 -6.51 -16.06
N THR A 138 3.65 -7.83 -16.07
CA THR A 138 3.54 -8.64 -17.29
C THR A 138 2.14 -8.66 -17.90
N MET A 139 1.17 -7.98 -17.27
CA MET A 139 -0.22 -8.03 -17.65
C MET A 139 -0.67 -6.72 -18.32
N GLU A 140 -1.09 -6.81 -19.56
CA GLU A 140 -1.39 -5.66 -20.41
C GLU A 140 -2.72 -4.95 -20.11
N ASN A 141 -3.65 -5.56 -19.35
CA ASN A 141 -4.93 -4.93 -19.06
C ASN A 141 -5.45 -5.12 -17.63
N SER A 142 -6.30 -4.18 -17.21
CA SER A 142 -6.90 -4.11 -15.87
C SER A 142 -7.67 -5.37 -15.46
N SER A 143 -8.30 -6.08 -16.39
CA SER A 143 -9.09 -7.28 -16.07
C SER A 143 -8.20 -8.44 -15.66
N PHE A 144 -7.07 -8.62 -16.34
CA PHE A 144 -6.07 -9.63 -15.97
C PHE A 144 -5.38 -9.29 -14.65
N GLN A 145 -5.03 -8.01 -14.44
CA GLN A 145 -4.41 -7.56 -13.20
C GLN A 145 -5.33 -7.77 -11.98
N ALA A 146 -6.62 -7.44 -12.11
CA ALA A 146 -7.61 -7.69 -11.06
C ALA A 146 -7.87 -9.18 -10.87
N GLY A 147 -8.06 -9.95 -11.95
CA GLY A 147 -8.30 -11.39 -11.92
C GLY A 147 -7.17 -12.17 -11.30
N ASN A 148 -5.93 -11.70 -11.44
CA ASN A 148 -4.76 -12.29 -10.79
C ASN A 148 -4.81 -12.21 -9.25
N LEU A 149 -5.63 -11.33 -8.69
CA LEU A 149 -5.82 -11.18 -7.24
C LEU A 149 -7.01 -11.99 -6.71
N ASP A 150 -7.83 -12.56 -7.60
CA ASP A 150 -9.03 -13.28 -7.20
C ASP A 150 -8.70 -14.53 -6.38
N GLY A 151 -9.13 -14.54 -5.12
CA GLY A 151 -8.80 -15.60 -4.16
C GLY A 151 -7.34 -15.68 -3.72
N SER A 152 -6.47 -14.74 -4.15
CA SER A 152 -5.04 -14.76 -3.78
C SER A 152 -4.74 -14.07 -2.45
N LEU A 153 -5.65 -13.26 -1.95
CA LEU A 153 -5.53 -12.57 -0.65
C LEU A 153 -6.58 -13.10 0.32
N THR A 154 -6.21 -13.22 1.58
CA THR A 154 -7.12 -13.62 2.65
C THR A 154 -6.85 -12.85 3.93
N ILE A 155 -7.87 -12.76 4.80
CA ILE A 155 -7.73 -12.26 6.16
C ILE A 155 -7.40 -13.45 7.07
N THR A 156 -6.34 -13.35 7.86
CA THR A 156 -5.79 -14.46 8.68
C THR A 156 -6.39 -14.56 10.08
N THR A 157 -7.27 -13.64 10.46
CA THR A 157 -7.91 -13.62 11.78
C THR A 157 -9.43 -13.77 11.67
N GLU A 158 -10.04 -14.49 12.60
CA GLU A 158 -11.49 -14.60 12.69
C GLU A 158 -12.16 -13.29 13.15
N THR A 159 -11.46 -12.52 13.98
CA THR A 159 -11.96 -11.24 14.49
C THR A 159 -11.01 -10.11 14.09
N LEU A 160 -11.42 -9.34 13.09
CA LEU A 160 -10.65 -8.19 12.63
C LEU A 160 -10.80 -7.01 13.60
N ARG A 161 -9.67 -6.31 13.86
CA ARG A 161 -9.72 -5.08 14.61
C ARG A 161 -10.59 -4.03 13.90
N GLN A 162 -11.54 -3.48 14.64
CA GLN A 162 -12.40 -2.40 14.15
C GLN A 162 -11.65 -1.07 14.16
N GLY A 163 -12.22 -0.07 13.49
CA GLY A 163 -11.67 1.28 13.39
C GLY A 163 -10.87 1.51 12.12
N PRO A 164 -10.54 2.78 11.85
CA PRO A 164 -9.75 3.19 10.68
C PRO A 164 -8.37 2.55 10.67
N VAL A 165 -7.92 2.11 9.50
CA VAL A 165 -6.66 1.37 9.34
C VAL A 165 -5.76 2.01 8.31
N LEU A 166 -4.46 2.04 8.60
CA LEU A 166 -3.40 2.34 7.65
C LEU A 166 -2.95 1.01 7.00
N LEU A 167 -3.12 0.90 5.68
CA LEU A 167 -2.72 -0.26 4.87
C LEU A 167 -1.42 0.05 4.14
N VAL A 168 -0.33 -0.61 4.52
CA VAL A 168 1.02 -0.34 4.03
C VAL A 168 1.44 -1.35 2.96
N ASP A 169 2.08 -0.87 1.89
CA ASP A 169 2.75 -1.67 0.87
C ASP A 169 4.05 -0.99 0.42
N ASP A 170 4.90 -1.71 -0.29
CA ASP A 170 6.15 -1.12 -0.81
C ASP A 170 5.94 -0.32 -2.11
N VAL A 171 5.24 -0.87 -3.08
CA VAL A 171 5.05 -0.23 -4.38
C VAL A 171 3.61 -0.34 -4.87
N VAL A 172 3.01 0.78 -5.20
CA VAL A 172 1.73 0.81 -5.93
C VAL A 172 1.98 1.07 -7.41
N ASP A 173 1.44 0.17 -8.25
CA ASP A 173 1.43 0.31 -9.71
C ASP A 173 -0.02 0.57 -10.18
N SER A 174 -0.74 -0.44 -10.58
CA SER A 174 -2.13 -0.32 -11.05
C SER A 174 -3.15 0.02 -9.96
N GLY A 175 -2.78 -0.14 -8.68
CA GLY A 175 -3.62 0.07 -7.51
C GLY A 175 -4.57 -1.09 -7.21
N TRP A 176 -4.59 -2.17 -8.02
CA TRP A 176 -5.51 -3.29 -7.80
C TRP A 176 -5.25 -4.03 -6.50
N THR A 177 -3.99 -4.28 -6.13
CA THR A 177 -3.63 -4.94 -4.88
C THR A 177 -4.19 -4.19 -3.68
N MET A 178 -3.94 -2.88 -3.61
CA MET A 178 -4.48 -2.02 -2.55
C MET A 178 -6.02 -1.98 -2.54
N THR A 179 -6.64 -1.99 -3.72
CA THR A 179 -8.10 -1.97 -3.85
C THR A 179 -8.73 -3.25 -3.31
N VAL A 180 -8.21 -4.42 -3.69
CA VAL A 180 -8.72 -5.72 -3.23
C VAL A 180 -8.47 -5.90 -1.73
N ALA A 181 -7.28 -5.57 -1.25
CA ALA A 181 -6.93 -5.66 0.17
C ALA A 181 -7.83 -4.74 1.04
N ALA A 182 -8.05 -3.51 0.60
CA ALA A 182 -8.93 -2.58 1.31
C ALA A 182 -10.40 -3.06 1.31
N TRP A 183 -10.85 -3.62 0.20
CA TRP A 183 -12.18 -4.22 0.14
C TRP A 183 -12.31 -5.39 1.13
N LEU A 184 -11.31 -6.28 1.19
CA LEU A 184 -11.29 -7.40 2.15
C LEU A 184 -11.35 -6.90 3.60
N LEU A 185 -10.51 -5.93 3.97
CA LEU A 185 -10.51 -5.33 5.31
C LEU A 185 -11.90 -4.78 5.67
N ARG A 186 -12.50 -3.99 4.79
CA ARG A 186 -13.82 -3.41 5.02
C ARG A 186 -14.95 -4.45 4.98
N HIS A 187 -14.78 -5.52 4.19
CA HIS A 187 -15.71 -6.64 4.18
C HIS A 187 -15.74 -7.39 5.51
N HIS A 188 -14.59 -7.51 6.16
CA HIS A 188 -14.44 -8.18 7.45
C HIS A 188 -14.60 -7.22 8.66
N GLY A 189 -15.04 -5.99 8.46
CA GLY A 189 -15.48 -5.09 9.53
C GLY A 189 -14.46 -4.04 9.97
N SER A 190 -13.37 -3.82 9.23
CA SER A 190 -12.53 -2.65 9.51
C SER A 190 -13.31 -1.35 9.27
N GLY A 191 -12.84 -0.26 9.87
CA GLY A 191 -13.26 1.09 9.52
C GLY A 191 -12.69 1.54 8.16
N VAL A 192 -12.54 2.83 7.99
CA VAL A 192 -11.93 3.45 6.80
C VAL A 192 -10.52 2.90 6.58
N VAL A 193 -10.16 2.64 5.32
CA VAL A 193 -8.83 2.18 4.93
C VAL A 193 -8.08 3.31 4.24
N TRP A 194 -6.90 3.64 4.77
CA TRP A 194 -5.94 4.58 4.24
C TRP A 194 -4.77 3.83 3.62
N PRO A 195 -4.69 3.70 2.28
CA PRO A 195 -3.55 3.06 1.63
C PRO A 195 -2.31 3.95 1.67
N LEU A 196 -1.16 3.34 1.99
CA LEU A 196 0.16 3.95 1.93
C LEU A 196 1.11 3.03 1.18
N ALA A 197 1.84 3.57 0.21
CA ALA A 197 2.94 2.89 -0.46
C ALA A 197 4.23 3.70 -0.28
N LEU A 198 5.38 3.03 -0.23
CA LEU A 198 6.67 3.72 -0.26
C LEU A 198 6.90 4.37 -1.61
N ALA A 199 6.57 3.69 -2.70
CA ALA A 199 6.71 4.25 -4.03
C ALA A 199 5.49 4.01 -4.91
N GLN A 200 5.27 4.93 -5.84
CA GLN A 200 4.33 4.75 -6.95
C GLN A 200 5.12 4.46 -8.23
N ALA A 201 4.77 3.39 -8.94
CA ALA A 201 5.35 3.10 -10.24
C ALA A 201 5.01 4.24 -11.21
N GLY A 202 6.03 4.75 -11.91
CA GLY A 202 5.84 5.74 -12.96
C GLY A 202 5.07 5.10 -14.12
N HIS A 203 4.01 5.73 -14.59
CA HIS A 203 3.43 5.35 -15.87
C HIS A 203 4.42 5.78 -16.96
N THR A 204 5.13 4.84 -17.56
CA THR A 204 5.80 5.08 -18.84
C THR A 204 4.68 5.34 -19.85
N GLN A 205 4.57 6.60 -20.31
CA GLN A 205 3.71 6.99 -21.44
C GLN A 205 4.25 6.37 -22.73
#